data_441aca61c3f006eb7147cbaf3f396699
#
_entry.id   441aca61c3f006eb7147cbaf3f396699
#
_cell.length_a   1.000
_cell.length_b   1.000
_cell.length_c   1.000
_cell.angle_alpha   90.00
_cell.angle_beta   90.00
_cell.angle_gamma   90.00
#
_symmetry.space_group_name_H-M   'P 1'
#
loop_
_entity.id
_entity.type
_entity.pdbx_description
1 polymer ?
#
loop_
_entity_poly.entity_id
_entity_poly.type
_entity_poly.pdbx_seq_one_letter_code
_entity_poly.pdbx_strand_id
1 'polypeptide(L)'
;MISTKAIIYDLNQVPTEWPFEFYLNLPEKLTGQDVKIKSVFSAEKTPSFCIYSDKMGKYRFKDFSTGKSGDTIDFVLHYYNLESRGIAVRKIMDDYSEYISRHDITPREYVAESRYEVSDYEIRHWNNLDQDFWMSYKIGSKLLDEHNVQPLKYFILSKTDNDGELKELRFENNYTYGYFRKDGTLYKIYQPKNKKSKFIKVSDYIQGSEQVNFDCKYLILTKSLKDIMSFKTLGIGNAEAIAPDSENTVISEGIMKKYMHKYSKIIVLFDNDEPGLEASKAYQKRYSFDYLILPFEKDISDTVKARGVQETRNIVFNLIKSKL
;
A
#
# COMPACT_ATOMS: atom_id res chain seq x y z
N MET A 1 -26.82 35.58 2.25
CA MET A 1 -26.38 34.54 1.30
C MET A 1 -25.41 33.62 2.05
N ILE A 2 -25.78 32.37 2.24
CA ILE A 2 -24.88 31.36 2.84
C ILE A 2 -23.88 31.03 1.74
N SER A 3 -22.63 31.51 1.87
CA SER A 3 -21.53 31.11 0.98
C SER A 3 -21.33 29.61 1.17
N THR A 4 -21.69 28.83 0.17
CA THR A 4 -21.36 27.41 0.13
C THR A 4 -19.84 27.33 0.07
N LYS A 5 -19.22 26.84 1.17
CA LYS A 5 -17.78 26.56 1.21
C LYS A 5 -17.44 25.64 0.05
N ALA A 6 -16.55 26.07 -0.83
CA ALA A 6 -15.99 25.16 -1.82
C ALA A 6 -15.22 24.05 -1.10
N ILE A 7 -15.58 22.80 -1.34
CA ILE A 7 -14.96 21.64 -0.70
C ILE A 7 -14.04 20.97 -1.72
N ILE A 8 -12.79 20.73 -1.34
CA ILE A 8 -11.83 19.96 -2.14
C ILE A 8 -11.97 18.50 -1.75
N TYR A 9 -12.29 17.64 -2.71
CA TYR A 9 -12.50 16.20 -2.52
C TYR A 9 -11.27 15.37 -2.85
N ASP A 10 -10.35 15.91 -3.66
CA ASP A 10 -9.14 15.23 -4.09
C ASP A 10 -7.96 16.21 -4.17
N LEU A 11 -6.78 15.71 -3.79
CA LEU A 11 -5.55 16.51 -3.82
C LEU A 11 -5.19 16.99 -5.24
N ASN A 12 -5.60 16.28 -6.28
CA ASN A 12 -5.36 16.69 -7.68
C ASN A 12 -6.08 17.99 -8.06
N GLN A 13 -7.06 18.42 -7.26
CA GLN A 13 -7.70 19.73 -7.41
C GLN A 13 -6.82 20.88 -6.89
N VAL A 14 -5.79 20.56 -6.12
CA VAL A 14 -4.84 21.53 -5.56
C VAL A 14 -3.65 21.66 -6.53
N PRO A 15 -3.34 22.86 -7.05
CA PRO A 15 -2.14 23.08 -7.84
C PRO A 15 -0.87 22.72 -7.06
N THR A 16 0.06 22.02 -7.67
CA THR A 16 1.30 21.56 -6.98
C THR A 16 2.19 22.72 -6.53
N GLU A 17 2.08 23.88 -7.18
CA GLU A 17 2.75 25.12 -6.83
C GLU A 17 2.16 25.78 -5.57
N TRP A 18 0.84 25.66 -5.38
CA TRP A 18 0.10 26.41 -4.36
C TRP A 18 0.63 26.22 -2.92
N PRO A 19 0.95 25.02 -2.44
CA PRO A 19 1.48 24.87 -1.08
C PRO A 19 2.84 25.55 -0.88
N PHE A 20 3.70 25.58 -1.90
CA PHE A 20 4.96 26.32 -1.82
C PHE A 20 4.69 27.84 -1.77
N GLU A 21 3.84 28.33 -2.66
CA GLU A 21 3.46 29.75 -2.69
C GLU A 21 2.81 30.18 -1.37
N PHE A 22 1.85 29.41 -0.90
CA PHE A 22 1.03 29.73 0.25
C PHE A 22 1.80 29.64 1.57
N TYR A 23 2.43 28.51 1.84
CA TYR A 23 3.11 28.28 3.12
C TYR A 23 4.44 29.03 3.23
N LEU A 24 5.13 29.25 2.13
CA LEU A 24 6.39 30.00 2.13
C LEU A 24 6.19 31.51 1.89
N ASN A 25 4.96 31.93 1.59
CA ASN A 25 4.64 33.30 1.23
C ASN A 25 5.61 33.85 0.18
N LEU A 26 5.76 33.10 -0.93
CA LEU A 26 6.69 33.46 -2.00
C LEU A 26 6.31 34.82 -2.60
N PRO A 27 7.29 35.71 -2.89
CA PRO A 27 7.02 37.02 -3.46
C PRO A 27 6.49 36.94 -4.89
N GLU A 28 6.79 35.90 -5.61
CA GLU A 28 6.38 35.63 -6.99
C GLU A 28 5.73 34.28 -7.14
N LYS A 29 4.77 34.19 -8.07
CA LYS A 29 4.13 32.91 -8.39
C LYS A 29 5.06 31.97 -9.14
N LEU A 30 4.86 30.68 -8.90
CA LEU A 30 5.56 29.61 -9.61
C LEU A 30 4.88 29.34 -10.95
N THR A 31 5.53 29.68 -12.04
CA THR A 31 5.00 29.56 -13.42
C THR A 31 5.87 28.67 -14.33
N GLY A 32 6.62 27.74 -13.72
CA GLY A 32 7.51 26.80 -14.41
C GLY A 32 9.00 27.00 -14.11
N GLN A 33 9.38 28.14 -13.53
CA GLN A 33 10.75 28.44 -13.16
C GLN A 33 11.18 27.74 -11.89
N ASP A 34 12.48 27.52 -11.76
CA ASP A 34 13.12 27.11 -10.52
C ASP A 34 13.32 28.31 -9.58
N VAL A 35 13.02 28.11 -8.31
CA VAL A 35 13.20 29.14 -7.28
C VAL A 35 14.15 28.61 -6.20
N LYS A 36 15.12 29.44 -5.81
CA LYS A 36 16.07 29.10 -4.78
C LYS A 36 16.00 30.12 -3.64
N ILE A 37 15.67 29.64 -2.45
CA ILE A 37 15.55 30.44 -1.23
C ILE A 37 16.45 29.87 -0.11
N LYS A 38 16.54 30.59 1.00
CA LYS A 38 17.17 30.04 2.20
C LYS A 38 16.37 28.83 2.71
N SER A 39 17.05 27.85 3.27
CA SER A 39 16.39 26.70 3.85
C SER A 39 15.37 27.12 4.91
N VAL A 40 14.20 26.49 4.84
CA VAL A 40 13.16 26.61 5.86
C VAL A 40 13.30 25.54 6.96
N PHE A 41 14.27 24.66 6.80
CA PHE A 41 14.54 23.55 7.73
C PHE A 41 15.84 23.74 8.53
N SER A 42 16.67 24.71 8.17
CA SER A 42 17.93 25.01 8.86
C SER A 42 18.25 26.49 8.83
N ALA A 43 18.98 26.97 9.83
CA ALA A 43 19.48 28.34 9.84
C ALA A 43 20.74 28.42 8.94
N GLU A 44 20.66 29.19 7.87
CA GLU A 44 21.76 29.35 6.92
C GLU A 44 21.88 30.78 6.37
N LYS A 45 23.05 31.09 5.83
CA LYS A 45 23.33 32.40 5.21
C LYS A 45 23.09 32.37 3.69
N THR A 46 23.37 31.24 3.05
CA THR A 46 23.31 31.06 1.59
C THR A 46 22.09 30.26 1.21
N PRO A 47 21.30 30.68 0.18
CA PRO A 47 20.15 29.92 -0.27
C PRO A 47 20.51 28.49 -0.68
N SER A 48 19.81 27.49 -0.10
CA SER A 48 20.00 26.06 -0.40
C SER A 48 18.71 25.27 -0.62
N PHE A 49 17.56 25.89 -0.39
CA PHE A 49 16.25 25.27 -0.66
C PHE A 49 15.81 25.62 -2.07
N CYS A 50 15.73 24.58 -2.93
CA CYS A 50 15.31 24.69 -4.33
C CYS A 50 13.89 24.17 -4.49
N ILE A 51 13.03 24.96 -5.16
CA ILE A 51 11.71 24.57 -5.65
C ILE A 51 11.85 24.49 -7.19
N TYR A 52 11.48 23.40 -7.79
CA TYR A 52 11.64 23.16 -9.23
C TYR A 52 10.48 22.37 -9.79
N SER A 53 10.21 22.54 -11.09
CA SER A 53 9.22 21.75 -11.83
C SER A 53 9.87 20.49 -12.40
N ASP A 54 9.24 19.33 -12.21
CA ASP A 54 9.69 18.08 -12.82
C ASP A 54 9.25 17.99 -14.30
N LYS A 55 9.64 16.90 -14.97
CA LYS A 55 9.32 16.67 -16.41
C LYS A 55 7.81 16.60 -16.70
N MET A 56 6.99 16.40 -15.69
CA MET A 56 5.53 16.37 -15.79
C MET A 56 4.88 17.70 -15.39
N GLY A 57 5.66 18.74 -15.16
CA GLY A 57 5.18 20.05 -14.73
C GLY A 57 4.75 20.12 -13.27
N LYS A 58 5.04 19.09 -12.46
CA LYS A 58 4.70 19.07 -11.02
C LYS A 58 5.85 19.67 -10.21
N TYR A 59 5.52 20.57 -9.28
CA TYR A 59 6.52 21.17 -8.43
C TYR A 59 7.02 20.23 -7.33
N ARG A 60 8.32 20.27 -7.10
CA ARG A 60 9.06 19.49 -6.11
C ARG A 60 10.06 20.37 -5.39
N PHE A 61 10.62 19.87 -4.30
CA PHE A 61 11.69 20.58 -3.59
C PHE A 61 12.90 19.70 -3.35
N LYS A 62 14.03 20.37 -3.18
CA LYS A 62 15.27 19.80 -2.65
C LYS A 62 15.96 20.82 -1.78
N ASP A 63 16.20 20.47 -0.53
CA ASP A 63 17.00 21.25 0.41
C ASP A 63 18.40 20.65 0.54
N PHE A 64 19.38 21.36 0.03
CA PHE A 64 20.77 20.90 0.03
C PHE A 64 21.43 21.02 1.40
N SER A 65 20.90 21.81 2.33
CA SER A 65 21.45 21.95 3.67
C SER A 65 21.11 20.79 4.60
N THR A 66 19.90 20.24 4.45
CA THR A 66 19.41 19.14 5.30
C THR A 66 19.31 17.80 4.56
N GLY A 67 19.46 17.81 3.22
CA GLY A 67 19.26 16.63 2.36
C GLY A 67 17.81 16.27 2.11
N LYS A 68 16.84 16.97 2.70
CA LYS A 68 15.41 16.71 2.49
C LYS A 68 15.00 17.01 1.06
N SER A 69 14.18 16.17 0.48
CA SER A 69 13.63 16.37 -0.87
C SER A 69 12.32 15.61 -1.03
N GLY A 70 11.51 15.99 -2.00
CA GLY A 70 10.26 15.29 -2.26
C GLY A 70 9.27 16.10 -3.08
N ASP A 71 8.02 15.66 -3.03
CA ASP A 71 6.91 16.36 -3.63
C ASP A 71 6.31 17.40 -2.64
N THR A 72 5.21 17.99 -3.04
CA THR A 72 4.45 18.98 -2.24
C THR A 72 3.97 18.39 -0.90
N ILE A 73 3.59 17.11 -0.87
CA ILE A 73 3.13 16.46 0.37
C ILE A 73 4.31 16.30 1.33
N ASP A 74 5.47 15.85 0.81
CA ASP A 74 6.69 15.71 1.62
C ASP A 74 7.16 17.05 2.15
N PHE A 75 7.03 18.13 1.36
CA PHE A 75 7.31 19.48 1.83
C PHE A 75 6.44 19.86 3.04
N VAL A 76 5.12 19.70 2.94
CA VAL A 76 4.19 20.06 4.02
C VAL A 76 4.38 19.16 5.24
N LEU A 77 4.64 17.85 5.01
CA LEU A 77 4.98 16.89 6.06
C LEU A 77 6.18 17.38 6.90
N HIS A 78 7.26 17.75 6.23
CA HIS A 78 8.48 18.22 6.90
C HIS A 78 8.35 19.61 7.49
N TYR A 79 7.66 20.52 6.78
CA TYR A 79 7.51 21.91 7.19
C TYR A 79 6.72 22.07 8.49
N TYR A 80 5.67 21.26 8.66
CA TYR A 80 4.85 21.25 9.87
C TYR A 80 5.21 20.10 10.84
N ASN A 81 6.25 19.34 10.55
CA ASN A 81 6.67 18.16 11.34
C ASN A 81 5.49 17.21 11.63
N LEU A 82 4.72 16.88 10.60
CA LEU A 82 3.53 16.05 10.72
C LEU A 82 3.89 14.57 10.82
N GLU A 83 3.01 13.78 11.41
CA GLU A 83 3.25 12.36 11.67
C GLU A 83 3.10 11.45 10.42
N SER A 84 2.36 11.89 9.39
CA SER A 84 2.15 11.09 8.18
C SER A 84 1.77 11.92 6.97
N ARG A 85 2.05 11.37 5.77
CA ARG A 85 1.62 11.96 4.50
C ARG A 85 0.10 12.15 4.42
N GLY A 86 -0.70 11.26 5.02
CA GLY A 86 -2.16 11.39 5.06
C GLY A 86 -2.63 12.63 5.82
N ILE A 87 -1.95 12.99 6.92
CA ILE A 87 -2.21 14.22 7.66
C ILE A 87 -1.81 15.44 6.83
N ALA A 88 -0.66 15.37 6.13
CA ALA A 88 -0.22 16.45 5.26
C ALA A 88 -1.20 16.69 4.09
N VAL A 89 -1.69 15.62 3.45
CA VAL A 89 -2.72 15.70 2.40
C VAL A 89 -3.97 16.38 2.91
N ARG A 90 -4.49 15.96 4.07
CA ARG A 90 -5.69 16.56 4.67
C ARG A 90 -5.47 18.04 4.95
N LYS A 91 -4.34 18.39 5.56
CA LYS A 91 -4.01 19.80 5.82
C LYS A 91 -3.98 20.64 4.54
N ILE A 92 -3.34 20.16 3.47
CA ILE A 92 -3.29 20.86 2.18
C ILE A 92 -4.70 21.08 1.63
N MET A 93 -5.54 20.04 1.65
CA MET A 93 -6.91 20.11 1.12
C MET A 93 -7.78 21.05 1.94
N ASP A 94 -7.69 21.02 3.26
CA ASP A 94 -8.45 21.88 4.17
C ASP A 94 -8.04 23.35 3.99
N ASP A 95 -6.75 23.64 3.99
CA ASP A 95 -6.21 25.00 3.85
C ASP A 95 -6.51 25.57 2.45
N TYR A 96 -6.43 24.74 1.40
CA TYR A 96 -6.77 25.16 0.05
C TYR A 96 -8.28 25.41 -0.11
N SER A 97 -9.13 24.58 0.49
CA SER A 97 -10.59 24.81 0.52
C SER A 97 -10.94 26.16 1.16
N GLU A 98 -10.26 26.49 2.26
CA GLU A 98 -10.43 27.79 2.92
C GLU A 98 -9.92 28.94 2.06
N TYR A 99 -8.75 28.77 1.43
CA TYR A 99 -8.14 29.75 0.54
C TYR A 99 -9.06 30.11 -0.63
N ILE A 100 -9.54 29.10 -1.39
CA ILE A 100 -10.40 29.33 -2.56
C ILE A 100 -11.76 29.94 -2.16
N SER A 101 -12.30 29.54 -0.99
CA SER A 101 -13.55 30.09 -0.46
C SER A 101 -13.42 31.60 -0.10
N ARG A 102 -12.25 32.01 0.40
CA ARG A 102 -11.97 33.42 0.74
C ARG A 102 -11.72 34.31 -0.48
N HIS A 103 -11.22 33.72 -1.57
CA HIS A 103 -10.82 34.47 -2.77
C HIS A 103 -11.80 34.32 -3.94
N ASP A 104 -12.94 33.64 -3.71
CA ASP A 104 -13.96 33.36 -4.73
C ASP A 104 -13.37 32.65 -5.97
N ILE A 105 -12.44 31.69 -5.72
CA ILE A 105 -11.77 30.93 -6.76
C ILE A 105 -12.56 29.66 -7.00
N THR A 106 -12.92 29.38 -8.26
CA THR A 106 -13.51 28.12 -8.65
C THR A 106 -12.43 27.03 -8.60
N PRO A 107 -12.65 25.91 -7.85
CA PRO A 107 -11.71 24.79 -7.86
C PRO A 107 -11.49 24.27 -9.28
N ARG A 108 -10.29 23.76 -9.56
CA ARG A 108 -10.06 22.99 -10.79
C ARG A 108 -11.05 21.83 -10.85
N GLU A 109 -11.63 21.57 -12.02
CA GLU A 109 -12.44 20.37 -12.20
C GLU A 109 -11.60 19.14 -11.82
N TYR A 110 -12.19 18.27 -10.99
CA TYR A 110 -11.60 17.00 -10.69
C TYR A 110 -11.69 16.12 -11.94
N VAL A 111 -10.63 16.07 -12.70
CA VAL A 111 -10.44 15.03 -13.72
C VAL A 111 -9.74 13.86 -13.01
N ALA A 112 -10.49 12.84 -12.67
CA ALA A 112 -9.93 11.61 -12.17
C ALA A 112 -8.89 11.13 -13.18
N GLU A 113 -7.60 11.05 -12.78
CA GLU A 113 -6.60 10.41 -13.64
C GLU A 113 -7.12 9.02 -13.96
N SER A 114 -7.42 8.75 -15.23
CA SER A 114 -7.89 7.44 -15.65
C SER A 114 -6.78 6.43 -15.37
N ARG A 115 -7.02 5.55 -14.41
CA ARG A 115 -6.10 4.47 -14.05
C ARG A 115 -6.45 3.24 -14.86
N TYR A 116 -5.44 2.44 -15.17
CA TYR A 116 -5.70 1.12 -15.72
C TYR A 116 -6.42 0.26 -14.69
N GLU A 117 -7.57 -0.28 -15.11
CA GLU A 117 -8.37 -1.22 -14.32
C GLU A 117 -8.45 -2.56 -15.05
N VAL A 118 -8.63 -3.64 -14.30
CA VAL A 118 -8.82 -4.96 -14.92
C VAL A 118 -10.25 -5.01 -15.50
N SER A 119 -10.34 -5.03 -16.83
CA SER A 119 -11.61 -5.05 -17.56
C SER A 119 -12.05 -6.44 -17.96
N ASP A 120 -11.13 -7.38 -18.15
CA ASP A 120 -11.43 -8.74 -18.54
C ASP A 120 -10.33 -9.71 -18.11
N TYR A 121 -10.68 -10.98 -17.91
CA TYR A 121 -9.73 -12.07 -17.63
C TYR A 121 -10.35 -13.42 -18.00
N GLU A 122 -9.49 -14.41 -18.24
CA GLU A 122 -9.89 -15.81 -18.50
C GLU A 122 -9.15 -16.74 -17.54
N ILE A 123 -9.89 -17.57 -16.82
CA ILE A 123 -9.35 -18.64 -15.98
C ILE A 123 -8.97 -19.82 -16.90
N ARG A 124 -7.83 -20.43 -16.64
CA ARG A 124 -7.40 -21.66 -17.32
C ARG A 124 -7.32 -22.84 -16.36
N HIS A 125 -7.11 -24.01 -16.88
CA HIS A 125 -6.82 -25.18 -16.06
C HIS A 125 -5.40 -25.08 -15.46
N TRP A 126 -5.27 -25.65 -14.26
CA TRP A 126 -3.98 -25.85 -13.60
C TRP A 126 -3.07 -26.73 -14.47
N ASN A 127 -1.77 -26.44 -14.50
CA ASN A 127 -0.76 -27.20 -15.18
C ASN A 127 0.43 -27.56 -14.25
N ASN A 128 1.36 -28.34 -14.75
CA ASN A 128 2.51 -28.79 -13.95
C ASN A 128 3.40 -27.61 -13.47
N LEU A 129 3.57 -26.58 -14.28
CA LEU A 129 4.35 -25.40 -13.90
C LEU A 129 3.74 -24.67 -12.69
N ASP A 130 2.42 -24.59 -12.64
CA ASP A 130 1.71 -24.01 -11.50
C ASP A 130 1.91 -24.88 -10.25
N GLN A 131 1.75 -26.20 -10.40
CA GLN A 131 1.92 -27.15 -9.29
C GLN A 131 3.34 -27.06 -8.73
N ASP A 132 4.36 -27.11 -9.58
CA ASP A 132 5.76 -26.98 -9.18
C ASP A 132 6.02 -25.65 -8.47
N PHE A 133 5.47 -24.55 -8.99
CA PHE A 133 5.60 -23.23 -8.38
C PHE A 133 5.04 -23.21 -6.97
N TRP A 134 3.77 -23.58 -6.77
CA TRP A 134 3.12 -23.52 -5.47
C TRP A 134 3.66 -24.59 -4.50
N MET A 135 3.97 -25.79 -4.99
CA MET A 135 4.60 -26.84 -4.19
C MET A 135 6.02 -26.46 -3.72
N SER A 136 6.71 -25.56 -4.43
CA SER A 136 7.99 -25.04 -3.92
C SER A 136 7.83 -24.29 -2.59
N TYR A 137 6.63 -23.76 -2.30
CA TYR A 137 6.23 -23.16 -1.03
C TYR A 137 5.41 -24.11 -0.13
N LYS A 138 5.33 -25.41 -0.49
CA LYS A 138 4.50 -26.43 0.19
C LYS A 138 3.00 -26.09 0.22
N ILE A 139 2.53 -25.29 -0.74
CA ILE A 139 1.14 -24.93 -0.91
C ILE A 139 0.53 -25.90 -1.95
N GLY A 140 -0.32 -26.82 -1.49
CA GLY A 140 -1.01 -27.79 -2.35
C GLY A 140 -2.35 -27.27 -2.86
N SER A 141 -2.97 -28.01 -3.81
CA SER A 141 -4.25 -27.65 -4.46
C SER A 141 -5.36 -27.36 -3.47
N LYS A 142 -5.54 -28.19 -2.44
CA LYS A 142 -6.55 -27.97 -1.40
C LYS A 142 -6.47 -26.59 -0.77
N LEU A 143 -5.26 -26.10 -0.50
CA LEU A 143 -5.04 -24.81 0.13
C LEU A 143 -5.27 -23.66 -0.85
N LEU A 144 -4.95 -23.86 -2.13
CA LEU A 144 -5.28 -22.92 -3.20
C LEU A 144 -6.78 -22.78 -3.38
N ASP A 145 -7.52 -23.90 -3.37
CA ASP A 145 -8.97 -23.92 -3.47
C ASP A 145 -9.63 -23.25 -2.26
N GLU A 146 -9.17 -23.53 -1.04
CA GLU A 146 -9.65 -22.91 0.19
C GLU A 146 -9.50 -21.36 0.17
N HIS A 147 -8.48 -20.86 -0.53
CA HIS A 147 -8.20 -19.43 -0.63
C HIS A 147 -8.63 -18.83 -1.98
N ASN A 148 -9.41 -19.57 -2.77
CA ASN A 148 -9.94 -19.14 -4.06
C ASN A 148 -8.87 -18.57 -5.00
N VAL A 149 -7.74 -19.26 -5.12
CA VAL A 149 -6.67 -18.93 -6.06
C VAL A 149 -6.92 -19.68 -7.36
N GLN A 150 -6.92 -19.00 -8.49
CA GLN A 150 -7.10 -19.60 -9.81
C GLN A 150 -6.03 -19.14 -10.79
N PRO A 151 -5.52 -20.02 -11.66
CA PRO A 151 -4.58 -19.62 -12.71
C PRO A 151 -5.32 -18.87 -13.81
N LEU A 152 -4.75 -17.74 -14.23
CA LEU A 152 -5.30 -16.96 -15.33
C LEU A 152 -4.55 -17.28 -16.63
N LYS A 153 -5.30 -17.40 -17.73
CA LYS A 153 -4.76 -17.50 -19.08
C LYS A 153 -4.28 -16.13 -19.54
N TYR A 154 -5.14 -15.13 -19.38
CA TYR A 154 -4.85 -13.72 -19.61
C TYR A 154 -5.65 -12.83 -18.68
N PHE A 155 -5.27 -11.56 -18.65
CA PHE A 155 -6.09 -10.46 -18.17
C PHE A 155 -5.87 -9.23 -19.04
N ILE A 156 -6.84 -8.34 -19.08
CA ILE A 156 -6.81 -7.09 -19.82
C ILE A 156 -6.90 -5.93 -18.84
N LEU A 157 -5.97 -4.98 -18.98
CA LEU A 157 -6.05 -3.69 -18.34
C LEU A 157 -6.58 -2.67 -19.33
N SER A 158 -7.65 -1.97 -18.98
CA SER A 158 -8.18 -0.88 -19.80
C SER A 158 -8.19 0.43 -19.05
N LYS A 159 -8.06 1.51 -19.78
CA LYS A 159 -8.31 2.87 -19.31
C LYS A 159 -8.86 3.72 -20.44
N THR A 160 -9.74 4.64 -20.12
CA THR A 160 -10.13 5.71 -21.06
C THR A 160 -9.15 6.86 -20.89
N ASP A 161 -8.53 7.31 -21.95
CA ASP A 161 -7.63 8.46 -21.91
C ASP A 161 -8.41 9.80 -21.88
N ASN A 162 -7.68 10.92 -21.83
CA ASN A 162 -8.29 12.26 -21.77
C ASN A 162 -9.08 12.63 -23.02
N ASP A 163 -8.82 11.97 -24.14
CA ASP A 163 -9.51 12.19 -25.41
C ASP A 163 -10.73 11.28 -25.57
N GLY A 164 -11.02 10.45 -24.56
CA GLY A 164 -12.15 9.51 -24.54
C GLY A 164 -11.85 8.19 -25.28
N GLU A 165 -10.61 7.95 -25.71
CA GLU A 165 -10.23 6.70 -26.37
C GLU A 165 -9.95 5.60 -25.33
N LEU A 166 -10.50 4.40 -25.57
CA LEU A 166 -10.23 3.22 -24.76
C LEU A 166 -8.88 2.61 -25.14
N LYS A 167 -7.97 2.56 -24.17
CA LYS A 167 -6.67 1.88 -24.31
C LYS A 167 -6.68 0.59 -23.55
N GLU A 168 -6.33 -0.50 -24.22
CA GLU A 168 -6.29 -1.84 -23.64
C GLU A 168 -4.89 -2.44 -23.73
N LEU A 169 -4.49 -3.11 -22.66
CA LEU A 169 -3.23 -3.85 -22.56
C LEU A 169 -3.56 -5.28 -22.13
N ARG A 170 -3.32 -6.24 -23.04
CA ARG A 170 -3.49 -7.67 -22.76
C ARG A 170 -2.20 -8.28 -22.25
N PHE A 171 -2.29 -9.02 -21.17
CA PHE A 171 -1.20 -9.75 -20.52
C PHE A 171 -1.50 -11.25 -20.52
N GLU A 172 -0.59 -12.03 -21.06
CA GLU A 172 -0.70 -13.49 -21.14
C GLU A 172 0.63 -14.11 -20.73
N ASN A 173 0.67 -14.74 -19.55
CA ASN A 173 1.88 -15.31 -18.98
C ASN A 173 1.57 -16.61 -18.21
N ASN A 174 2.50 -17.58 -18.22
CA ASN A 174 2.30 -18.85 -17.57
C ASN A 174 2.09 -18.76 -16.06
N TYR A 175 2.76 -17.87 -15.37
CA TYR A 175 2.66 -17.73 -13.92
C TYR A 175 1.80 -16.50 -13.56
N THR A 176 0.51 -16.57 -13.86
CA THR A 176 -0.45 -15.51 -13.52
C THR A 176 -1.60 -16.12 -12.75
N TYR A 177 -1.90 -15.58 -11.57
CA TYR A 177 -2.91 -16.11 -10.67
C TYR A 177 -3.86 -15.00 -10.23
N GLY A 178 -5.18 -15.26 -10.35
CA GLY A 178 -6.21 -14.42 -9.76
C GLY A 178 -6.48 -14.87 -8.33
N TYR A 179 -6.65 -13.89 -7.44
CA TYR A 179 -7.11 -14.08 -6.06
C TYR A 179 -8.55 -13.61 -5.97
N PHE A 180 -9.43 -14.52 -5.58
CA PHE A 180 -10.86 -14.28 -5.60
C PHE A 180 -11.46 -14.31 -4.19
N ARG A 181 -12.55 -13.58 -3.99
CA ARG A 181 -13.43 -13.72 -2.83
C ARG A 181 -14.26 -15.00 -2.98
N LYS A 182 -14.94 -15.40 -1.91
CA LYS A 182 -15.87 -16.57 -1.94
C LYS A 182 -17.01 -16.39 -2.93
N ASP A 183 -17.40 -15.15 -3.20
CA ASP A 183 -18.45 -14.82 -4.18
C ASP A 183 -17.96 -14.84 -5.65
N GLY A 184 -16.70 -15.18 -5.89
CA GLY A 184 -16.09 -15.22 -7.22
C GLY A 184 -15.54 -13.87 -7.71
N THR A 185 -15.61 -12.80 -6.91
CA THR A 185 -15.07 -11.49 -7.28
C THR A 185 -13.56 -11.48 -7.24
N LEU A 186 -12.91 -11.16 -8.35
CA LEU A 186 -11.46 -10.96 -8.42
C LEU A 186 -11.07 -9.71 -7.62
N TYR A 187 -10.12 -9.83 -6.69
CA TYR A 187 -9.63 -8.68 -5.92
C TYR A 187 -8.16 -8.35 -6.16
N LYS A 188 -7.37 -9.33 -6.63
CA LYS A 188 -5.93 -9.14 -6.90
C LYS A 188 -5.43 -10.11 -7.94
N ILE A 189 -4.47 -9.68 -8.76
CA ILE A 189 -3.70 -10.55 -9.68
C ILE A 189 -2.27 -10.64 -9.19
N TYR A 190 -1.73 -11.86 -9.15
CA TYR A 190 -0.37 -12.16 -8.75
C TYR A 190 0.45 -12.72 -9.92
N GLN A 191 1.56 -12.08 -10.22
CA GLN A 191 2.49 -12.43 -11.29
C GLN A 191 3.91 -12.63 -10.72
N PRO A 192 4.26 -13.78 -10.14
CA PRO A 192 5.53 -13.98 -9.44
C PRO A 192 6.78 -13.74 -10.27
N LYS A 193 6.70 -13.92 -11.58
CA LYS A 193 7.83 -13.74 -12.51
C LYS A 193 7.92 -12.33 -13.10
N ASN A 194 6.91 -11.50 -12.90
CA ASN A 194 6.92 -10.11 -13.38
C ASN A 194 7.63 -9.20 -12.36
N LYS A 195 8.80 -8.67 -12.74
CA LYS A 195 9.60 -7.81 -11.86
C LYS A 195 9.03 -6.39 -11.72
N LYS A 196 8.26 -5.90 -12.69
CA LYS A 196 7.72 -4.53 -12.71
C LYS A 196 6.36 -4.43 -12.02
N SER A 197 5.50 -5.42 -12.23
CA SER A 197 4.12 -5.44 -11.72
C SER A 197 3.79 -6.80 -11.15
N LYS A 198 4.43 -7.14 -10.02
CA LYS A 198 4.24 -8.43 -9.36
C LYS A 198 2.81 -8.63 -8.87
N PHE A 199 2.17 -7.56 -8.44
CA PHE A 199 0.78 -7.54 -8.00
C PHE A 199 0.01 -6.44 -8.70
N ILE A 200 -1.23 -6.76 -9.11
CA ILE A 200 -2.21 -5.80 -9.60
C ILE A 200 -3.38 -5.85 -8.65
N LYS A 201 -3.65 -4.73 -8.00
CA LYS A 201 -4.80 -4.56 -7.14
C LYS A 201 -6.04 -4.30 -8.02
N VAL A 202 -7.12 -5.02 -7.76
CA VAL A 202 -8.42 -4.83 -8.42
C VAL A 202 -9.40 -4.14 -7.48
N SER A 203 -9.44 -4.56 -6.23
CA SER A 203 -10.28 -3.93 -5.20
C SER A 203 -9.67 -4.05 -3.81
N ASP A 204 -10.13 -3.21 -2.88
CA ASP A 204 -9.73 -3.31 -1.47
C ASP A 204 -10.25 -4.61 -0.86
N TYR A 205 -9.36 -5.37 -0.22
CA TYR A 205 -9.72 -6.62 0.44
C TYR A 205 -8.68 -7.02 1.48
N ILE A 206 -9.16 -7.45 2.65
CA ILE A 206 -8.28 -8.07 3.64
C ILE A 206 -8.11 -9.54 3.29
N GLN A 207 -6.94 -9.89 2.81
CA GLN A 207 -6.62 -11.23 2.36
C GLN A 207 -6.75 -12.23 3.51
N GLY A 208 -7.42 -13.35 3.27
CA GLY A 208 -7.68 -14.38 4.29
C GLY A 208 -8.84 -14.08 5.24
N SER A 209 -9.52 -12.92 5.13
CA SER A 209 -10.61 -12.54 6.04
C SER A 209 -11.83 -13.47 5.98
N GLU A 210 -12.06 -14.13 4.86
CA GLU A 210 -13.15 -15.08 4.70
C GLU A 210 -12.78 -16.52 5.10
N GLN A 211 -11.49 -16.79 5.36
CA GLN A 211 -10.96 -18.09 5.76
C GLN A 211 -10.78 -18.24 7.27
N VAL A 212 -10.82 -17.12 8.02
CA VAL A 212 -10.79 -17.17 9.49
C VAL A 212 -12.18 -17.50 10.03
N ASN A 213 -12.22 -18.36 11.03
CA ASN A 213 -13.45 -18.81 11.68
C ASN A 213 -13.57 -18.31 13.14
N PHE A 214 -12.54 -17.59 13.62
CA PHE A 214 -12.46 -17.03 14.97
C PHE A 214 -12.42 -18.07 16.13
N ASP A 215 -12.04 -19.31 15.82
CA ASP A 215 -11.91 -20.37 16.83
C ASP A 215 -10.53 -20.39 17.50
N CYS A 216 -9.59 -19.63 16.92
CA CYS A 216 -8.24 -19.52 17.44
C CYS A 216 -8.07 -18.37 18.42
N LYS A 217 -7.07 -18.49 19.32
CA LYS A 217 -6.74 -17.43 20.30
C LYS A 217 -5.93 -16.30 19.68
N TYR A 218 -5.15 -16.57 18.64
CA TYR A 218 -4.16 -15.66 18.10
C TYR A 218 -4.43 -15.36 16.63
N LEU A 219 -4.23 -14.10 16.25
CA LEU A 219 -4.26 -13.67 14.88
C LEU A 219 -2.87 -13.19 14.46
N ILE A 220 -2.37 -13.70 13.35
CA ILE A 220 -1.11 -13.27 12.77
C ILE A 220 -1.42 -12.36 11.57
N LEU A 221 -0.90 -11.14 11.59
CA LEU A 221 -0.94 -10.24 10.44
C LEU A 221 0.30 -10.50 9.60
N THR A 222 0.11 -11.10 8.42
CA THR A 222 1.17 -11.34 7.44
C THR A 222 1.11 -10.33 6.29
N LYS A 223 2.08 -10.38 5.38
CA LYS A 223 2.14 -9.44 4.25
C LYS A 223 1.21 -9.80 3.09
N SER A 224 1.02 -11.09 2.81
CA SER A 224 0.36 -11.54 1.58
C SER A 224 -0.44 -12.82 1.75
N LEU A 225 -1.33 -13.10 0.77
CA LEU A 225 -2.06 -14.36 0.73
C LEU A 225 -1.13 -15.59 0.66
N LYS A 226 0.01 -15.47 -0.05
CA LYS A 226 1.00 -16.54 -0.10
C LYS A 226 1.56 -16.85 1.29
N ASP A 227 1.81 -15.82 2.11
CA ASP A 227 2.30 -16.01 3.48
C ASP A 227 1.24 -16.56 4.40
N ILE A 228 -0.04 -16.18 4.24
CA ILE A 228 -1.17 -16.80 4.95
C ILE A 228 -1.21 -18.30 4.66
N MET A 229 -1.17 -18.68 3.38
CA MET A 229 -1.18 -20.10 2.98
C MET A 229 0.05 -20.85 3.50
N SER A 230 1.23 -20.22 3.42
CA SER A 230 2.46 -20.81 3.97
C SER A 230 2.39 -20.95 5.50
N PHE A 231 1.86 -19.95 6.22
CA PHE A 231 1.61 -20.06 7.65
C PHE A 231 0.68 -21.23 7.99
N LYS A 232 -0.38 -21.42 7.21
CA LYS A 232 -1.33 -22.53 7.39
C LYS A 232 -0.67 -23.89 7.22
N THR A 233 0.32 -24.03 6.33
CA THR A 233 1.09 -25.28 6.17
C THR A 233 1.89 -25.65 7.42
N LEU A 234 2.23 -24.67 8.27
CA LEU A 234 2.98 -24.93 9.50
C LEU A 234 2.17 -25.68 10.56
N GLY A 235 0.83 -25.69 10.47
CA GLY A 235 -0.03 -26.37 11.43
C GLY A 235 0.13 -25.85 12.87
N ILE A 236 0.37 -24.56 13.05
CA ILE A 236 0.43 -23.94 14.38
C ILE A 236 -0.99 -23.81 14.91
N GLY A 237 -1.31 -24.61 15.92
CA GLY A 237 -2.62 -24.58 16.55
C GLY A 237 -2.91 -23.25 17.26
N ASN A 238 -4.19 -22.91 17.41
CA ASN A 238 -4.68 -21.71 18.05
C ASN A 238 -4.26 -20.38 17.39
N ALA A 239 -3.79 -20.41 16.13
CA ALA A 239 -3.42 -19.21 15.38
C ALA A 239 -4.00 -19.24 13.96
N GLU A 240 -4.56 -18.14 13.53
CA GLU A 240 -5.03 -17.87 12.18
C GLU A 240 -4.26 -16.68 11.60
N ALA A 241 -4.32 -16.50 10.28
CA ALA A 241 -3.59 -15.44 9.64
C ALA A 241 -4.46 -14.67 8.63
N ILE A 242 -4.25 -13.34 8.57
CA ILE A 242 -4.78 -12.46 7.55
C ILE A 242 -3.67 -11.52 7.06
N ALA A 243 -3.91 -10.84 5.94
CA ALA A 243 -2.99 -9.82 5.46
C ALA A 243 -3.75 -8.57 4.98
N PRO A 244 -3.18 -7.37 5.13
CA PRO A 244 -3.72 -6.17 4.52
C PRO A 244 -3.67 -6.28 2.98
N ASP A 245 -4.36 -5.39 2.32
CA ASP A 245 -4.34 -5.32 0.86
C ASP A 245 -2.94 -5.00 0.32
N SER A 246 -2.23 -4.08 0.99
CA SER A 246 -0.81 -3.81 0.76
C SER A 246 -0.10 -3.49 2.08
N GLU A 247 1.22 -3.70 2.14
CA GLU A 247 2.03 -3.41 3.32
C GLU A 247 2.00 -1.93 3.73
N ASN A 248 1.83 -1.03 2.78
CA ASN A 248 1.74 0.41 3.03
C ASN A 248 0.38 0.85 3.60
N THR A 249 -0.56 -0.08 3.73
CA THR A 249 -1.92 0.22 4.20
C THR A 249 -2.14 -0.40 5.57
N VAL A 250 -2.21 0.43 6.59
CA VAL A 250 -2.64 -0.03 7.93
C VAL A 250 -4.15 -0.24 7.89
N ILE A 251 -4.58 -1.45 8.23
CA ILE A 251 -6.02 -1.79 8.32
C ILE A 251 -6.71 -0.78 9.24
N SER A 252 -7.83 -0.24 8.80
CA SER A 252 -8.55 0.80 9.54
C SER A 252 -9.04 0.32 10.91
N GLU A 253 -9.16 1.24 11.86
CA GLU A 253 -9.57 0.94 13.23
C GLU A 253 -10.95 0.26 13.30
N GLY A 254 -11.91 0.71 12.48
CA GLY A 254 -13.24 0.12 12.44
C GLY A 254 -13.23 -1.36 12.07
N ILE A 255 -12.35 -1.74 11.14
CA ILE A 255 -12.18 -3.15 10.75
C ILE A 255 -11.37 -3.91 11.79
N MET A 256 -10.26 -3.31 12.28
CA MET A 256 -9.38 -3.96 13.24
C MET A 256 -10.08 -4.26 14.58
N LYS A 257 -10.99 -3.42 15.01
CA LYS A 257 -11.81 -3.65 16.22
C LYS A 257 -12.52 -5.00 16.21
N LYS A 258 -13.02 -5.47 15.06
CA LYS A 258 -13.65 -6.79 14.95
C LYS A 258 -12.70 -7.92 15.34
N TYR A 259 -11.45 -7.83 14.88
CA TYR A 259 -10.42 -8.83 15.21
C TYR A 259 -9.95 -8.70 16.65
N MET A 260 -9.76 -7.49 17.15
CA MET A 260 -9.37 -7.24 18.56
C MET A 260 -10.37 -7.78 19.58
N HIS A 261 -11.66 -7.82 19.24
CA HIS A 261 -12.69 -8.42 20.09
C HIS A 261 -12.71 -9.95 20.04
N LYS A 262 -12.18 -10.55 18.98
CA LYS A 262 -12.26 -12.00 18.75
C LYS A 262 -11.02 -12.77 19.14
N TYR A 263 -9.86 -12.14 19.05
CA TYR A 263 -8.57 -12.76 19.35
C TYR A 263 -7.99 -12.20 20.64
N SER A 264 -7.45 -13.09 21.46
CA SER A 264 -6.77 -12.69 22.72
C SER A 264 -5.50 -11.90 22.45
N LYS A 265 -4.87 -12.14 21.30
CA LYS A 265 -3.68 -11.42 20.86
C LYS A 265 -3.56 -11.37 19.34
N ILE A 266 -3.12 -10.22 18.85
CA ILE A 266 -2.80 -9.99 17.45
C ILE A 266 -1.30 -9.69 17.36
N ILE A 267 -0.60 -10.37 16.45
CA ILE A 267 0.86 -10.27 16.29
C ILE A 267 1.17 -10.00 14.82
N VAL A 268 2.03 -9.04 14.55
CA VAL A 268 2.47 -8.70 13.20
C VAL A 268 3.70 -9.53 12.82
N LEU A 269 3.68 -10.13 11.65
CA LEU A 269 4.77 -10.89 11.07
C LEU A 269 4.89 -10.55 9.59
N PHE A 270 5.47 -9.39 9.32
CA PHE A 270 5.73 -8.89 7.98
C PHE A 270 7.13 -9.25 7.49
N ASP A 271 7.49 -8.77 6.31
CA ASP A 271 8.79 -9.01 5.72
C ASP A 271 9.94 -8.50 6.60
N ASN A 272 11.05 -9.23 6.60
CA ASN A 272 12.28 -8.82 7.24
C ASN A 272 13.11 -7.91 6.31
N ASP A 273 12.50 -6.81 5.88
CA ASP A 273 13.17 -5.71 5.15
C ASP A 273 12.73 -4.36 5.71
N GLU A 274 13.35 -3.28 5.25
CA GLU A 274 13.07 -1.94 5.79
C GLU A 274 11.59 -1.55 5.68
N PRO A 275 10.90 -1.72 4.52
CA PRO A 275 9.47 -1.44 4.41
C PRO A 275 8.60 -2.30 5.35
N GLY A 276 8.89 -3.59 5.49
CA GLY A 276 8.15 -4.50 6.37
C GLY A 276 8.32 -4.15 7.85
N LEU A 277 9.52 -3.74 8.26
CA LEU A 277 9.79 -3.24 9.62
C LEU A 277 9.07 -1.93 9.91
N GLU A 278 9.06 -0.99 8.97
CA GLU A 278 8.31 0.26 9.06
C GLU A 278 6.81 0.02 9.21
N ALA A 279 6.25 -0.86 8.37
CA ALA A 279 4.86 -1.27 8.46
C ALA A 279 4.54 -1.92 9.83
N SER A 280 5.41 -2.80 10.31
CA SER A 280 5.26 -3.44 11.63
C SER A 280 5.23 -2.42 12.77
N LYS A 281 6.14 -1.44 12.75
CA LYS A 281 6.18 -0.34 13.72
C LYS A 281 4.91 0.54 13.63
N ALA A 282 4.34 0.73 12.45
CA ALA A 282 3.09 1.48 12.28
C ALA A 282 1.91 0.79 12.99
N TYR A 283 1.81 -0.54 12.90
CA TYR A 283 0.82 -1.32 13.64
C TYR A 283 1.08 -1.29 15.16
N GLN A 284 2.34 -1.39 15.59
CA GLN A 284 2.71 -1.26 17.00
C GLN A 284 2.32 0.13 17.55
N LYS A 285 2.66 1.19 16.82
CA LYS A 285 2.32 2.58 17.23
C LYS A 285 0.80 2.78 17.32
N ARG A 286 0.04 2.24 16.35
CA ARG A 286 -1.40 2.51 16.24
C ARG A 286 -2.25 1.62 17.14
N TYR A 287 -1.89 0.35 17.31
CA TYR A 287 -2.71 -0.67 17.98
C TYR A 287 -2.02 -1.32 19.16
N SER A 288 -0.77 -0.98 19.44
CA SER A 288 0.08 -1.62 20.47
C SER A 288 0.29 -3.11 20.21
N PHE A 289 0.24 -3.56 18.94
CA PHE A 289 0.50 -4.95 18.62
C PHE A 289 1.99 -5.26 18.71
N ASP A 290 2.33 -6.44 19.22
CA ASP A 290 3.67 -6.97 19.11
C ASP A 290 3.98 -7.31 17.65
N TYR A 291 5.25 -7.20 17.27
CA TYR A 291 5.70 -7.71 15.99
C TYR A 291 6.88 -8.68 16.16
N LEU A 292 7.00 -9.57 15.18
CA LEU A 292 8.05 -10.58 15.08
C LEU A 292 8.89 -10.30 13.84
N ILE A 293 10.17 -10.68 13.93
CA ILE A 293 11.11 -10.62 12.81
C ILE A 293 11.64 -12.02 12.58
N LEU A 294 11.53 -12.51 11.34
CA LEU A 294 12.14 -13.79 10.95
C LEU A 294 13.67 -13.63 10.94
N PRO A 295 14.41 -14.60 11.50
CA PRO A 295 15.84 -14.42 11.69
C PRO A 295 16.68 -14.62 10.42
N PHE A 296 16.11 -15.18 9.35
CA PHE A 296 16.89 -15.61 8.19
C PHE A 296 16.33 -15.08 6.86
N GLU A 297 15.17 -15.61 6.44
CA GLU A 297 14.57 -15.28 5.15
C GLU A 297 13.67 -14.04 5.25
N LYS A 298 13.27 -13.52 4.10
CA LYS A 298 12.48 -12.29 4.02
C LYS A 298 11.07 -12.45 4.62
N ASP A 299 10.37 -13.52 4.28
CA ASP A 299 8.99 -13.79 4.68
C ASP A 299 8.78 -15.26 5.05
N ILE A 300 7.58 -15.60 5.53
CA ILE A 300 7.21 -16.97 5.92
C ILE A 300 7.33 -17.90 4.73
N SER A 301 6.84 -17.50 3.56
CA SER A 301 6.81 -18.35 2.38
C SER A 301 8.22 -18.66 1.87
N ASP A 302 9.11 -17.68 1.87
CA ASP A 302 10.51 -17.89 1.51
C ASP A 302 11.23 -18.75 2.54
N THR A 303 10.90 -18.63 3.83
CA THR A 303 11.42 -19.50 4.88
C THR A 303 10.97 -20.94 4.69
N VAL A 304 9.69 -21.18 4.39
CA VAL A 304 9.16 -22.52 4.09
C VAL A 304 9.86 -23.12 2.87
N LYS A 305 10.08 -22.33 1.85
CA LYS A 305 10.77 -22.76 0.63
C LYS A 305 12.22 -23.15 0.89
N ALA A 306 12.94 -22.35 1.67
CA ALA A 306 14.37 -22.56 1.93
C ALA A 306 14.64 -23.66 2.95
N ARG A 307 13.81 -23.77 4.00
CA ARG A 307 14.08 -24.61 5.18
C ARG A 307 13.07 -25.74 5.39
N GLY A 308 11.99 -25.73 4.62
CA GLY A 308 10.90 -26.69 4.79
C GLY A 308 9.96 -26.36 5.94
N VAL A 309 8.86 -27.11 6.00
CA VAL A 309 7.74 -26.84 6.92
C VAL A 309 8.15 -27.01 8.39
N GLN A 310 8.87 -28.11 8.72
CA GLN A 310 9.14 -28.45 10.13
C GLN A 310 10.08 -27.43 10.81
N GLU A 311 11.15 -27.04 10.13
CA GLU A 311 12.09 -26.04 10.66
C GLU A 311 11.41 -24.67 10.78
N THR A 312 10.70 -24.24 9.73
CA THR A 312 9.94 -22.98 9.75
C THR A 312 8.89 -22.99 10.87
N ARG A 313 8.17 -24.10 11.06
CA ARG A 313 7.23 -24.25 12.16
C ARG A 313 7.89 -24.00 13.52
N ASN A 314 9.04 -24.60 13.77
CA ASN A 314 9.77 -24.46 15.03
C ASN A 314 10.20 -22.99 15.25
N ILE A 315 10.72 -22.33 14.21
CA ILE A 315 11.11 -20.92 14.26
C ILE A 315 9.90 -20.03 14.60
N VAL A 316 8.84 -20.12 13.79
CA VAL A 316 7.66 -19.27 13.95
C VAL A 316 6.93 -19.52 15.27
N PHE A 317 6.81 -20.78 15.68
CA PHE A 317 6.20 -21.16 16.96
C PHE A 317 6.96 -20.55 18.14
N ASN A 318 8.30 -20.66 18.15
CA ASN A 318 9.11 -20.08 19.22
C ASN A 318 9.03 -18.55 19.26
N LEU A 319 9.00 -17.91 18.11
CA LEU A 319 8.81 -16.46 18.00
C LEU A 319 7.44 -16.04 18.55
N ILE A 320 6.36 -16.72 18.17
CA ILE A 320 5.02 -16.44 18.71
C ILE A 320 5.02 -16.66 20.23
N LYS A 321 5.56 -17.77 20.71
CA LYS A 321 5.63 -18.11 22.13
C LYS A 321 6.38 -17.04 22.94
N SER A 322 7.39 -16.41 22.39
CA SER A 322 8.14 -15.34 23.06
C SER A 322 7.33 -14.07 23.31
N LYS A 323 6.16 -13.95 22.70
CA LYS A 323 5.26 -12.80 22.81
C LYS A 323 3.95 -13.11 23.56
N LEU A 324 3.78 -14.34 24.00
CA LEU A 324 2.63 -14.77 24.80
C LEU A 324 2.92 -14.70 26.29
#